data_7cd5953f8c768a95b0db8669fc13a699
#
_entry.id   7cd5953f8c768a95b0db8669fc13a699
#
_cell.length_a   1.000
_cell.length_b   1.000
_cell.length_c   1.000
_cell.angle_alpha   90.00
_cell.angle_beta   90.00
_cell.angle_gamma   90.00
#
_symmetry.space_group_name_H-M   'P 1'
#
loop_
_entity.id
_entity.type
_entity.pdbx_description
1 polymer ?
#
loop_
_entity_poly.entity_id
_entity_poly.type
_entity_poly.pdbx_seq_one_letter_code
_entity_poly.pdbx_strand_id
1 'polypeptide(L)'
;MMKALISGHANFAEGMKSAVELITGPQENLMILPFDEATNLEEYQKSLVEFCAGDDEGVIFTDLLGGTPFNKSMIAKEGRENIHIFTGTNLPMLIEFISQAMIGSESPLMLDMASSTAKEGITLDLALGGKVQEDEESDGI
;
A
#
# COMPACT_ATOMS: atom_id res chain seq x y z
N MET A 1 7.49 0.72 14.93
CA MET A 1 6.92 1.23 13.68
C MET A 1 6.33 0.09 12.88
N MET A 2 5.25 0.32 12.22
CA MET A 2 4.60 -0.74 11.44
C MET A 2 5.39 -1.03 10.18
N LYS A 3 5.75 -2.28 9.93
CA LYS A 3 6.43 -2.64 8.70
C LYS A 3 5.43 -2.72 7.57
N ALA A 4 5.86 -2.43 6.36
CA ALA A 4 4.96 -2.31 5.21
C ALA A 4 5.52 -2.98 3.98
N LEU A 5 4.64 -3.67 3.24
CA LEU A 5 5.00 -4.41 2.05
C LEU A 5 3.94 -4.15 0.98
N ILE A 6 4.36 -3.90 -0.25
CA ILE A 6 3.43 -3.83 -1.38
C ILE A 6 3.61 -5.09 -2.20
N SER A 7 2.53 -5.79 -2.52
CA SER A 7 2.57 -6.94 -3.39
C SER A 7 1.40 -6.89 -4.36
N GLY A 8 1.68 -7.12 -5.63
CA GLY A 8 0.65 -7.05 -6.66
C GLY A 8 1.15 -7.67 -7.95
N HIS A 9 0.30 -7.65 -8.95
CA HIS A 9 0.59 -8.27 -10.25
C HIS A 9 1.63 -7.46 -11.04
N ALA A 10 2.50 -8.16 -11.72
CA ALA A 10 3.50 -7.57 -12.61
C ALA A 10 4.29 -6.47 -11.90
N ASN A 11 4.35 -5.29 -12.47
CA ASN A 11 5.15 -4.21 -11.92
C ASN A 11 4.37 -3.30 -10.96
N PHE A 12 3.24 -3.75 -10.46
CA PHE A 12 2.42 -2.91 -9.58
C PHE A 12 3.20 -2.46 -8.35
N ALA A 13 3.85 -3.39 -7.65
CA ALA A 13 4.55 -3.03 -6.41
C ALA A 13 5.70 -2.06 -6.67
N GLU A 14 6.49 -2.33 -7.70
CA GLU A 14 7.60 -1.46 -8.03
C GLU A 14 7.12 -0.10 -8.50
N GLY A 15 6.08 -0.07 -9.33
CA GLY A 15 5.54 1.18 -9.84
C GLY A 15 4.94 2.04 -8.75
N MET A 16 4.20 1.43 -7.83
CA MET A 16 3.61 2.16 -6.72
C MET A 16 4.68 2.72 -5.81
N LYS A 17 5.72 1.94 -5.50
CA LYS A 17 6.79 2.45 -4.66
C LYS A 17 7.52 3.60 -5.36
N SER A 18 7.79 3.47 -6.66
CA SER A 18 8.48 4.53 -7.38
C SER A 18 7.66 5.82 -7.39
N ALA A 19 6.33 5.72 -7.56
CA ALA A 19 5.47 6.88 -7.56
C ALA A 19 5.42 7.53 -6.17
N VAL A 20 5.29 6.72 -5.13
CA VAL A 20 5.27 7.23 -3.77
C VAL A 20 6.59 7.95 -3.46
N GLU A 21 7.72 7.37 -3.87
CA GLU A 21 9.02 7.98 -3.57
C GLU A 21 9.24 9.27 -4.33
N LEU A 22 8.66 9.40 -5.51
CA LEU A 22 8.75 10.66 -6.23
C LEU A 22 8.05 11.77 -5.45
N ILE A 23 6.96 11.45 -4.76
CA ILE A 23 6.16 12.44 -4.05
C ILE A 23 6.68 12.66 -2.62
N THR A 24 7.04 11.60 -1.91
CA THR A 24 7.36 11.68 -0.50
C THR A 24 8.84 11.55 -0.17
N GLY A 25 9.68 11.27 -1.18
CA GLY A 25 11.09 10.99 -0.96
C GLY A 25 11.32 9.50 -0.70
N PRO A 26 12.56 9.09 -0.58
CA PRO A 26 12.90 7.67 -0.43
C PRO A 26 12.21 7.02 0.76
N GLN A 27 11.70 5.79 0.55
CA GLN A 27 10.99 5.05 1.58
C GLN A 27 11.67 3.70 1.74
N GLU A 28 12.79 3.68 2.44
CA GLU A 28 13.60 2.47 2.52
C GLU A 28 12.92 1.35 3.28
N ASN A 29 11.97 1.67 4.15
CA ASN A 29 11.29 0.65 4.92
C ASN A 29 10.04 0.11 4.22
N LEU A 30 9.74 0.61 3.04
CA LEU A 30 8.60 0.10 2.28
C LEU A 30 9.11 -1.00 1.37
N MET A 31 8.76 -2.25 1.68
CA MET A 31 9.23 -3.38 0.93
C MET A 31 8.33 -3.68 -0.24
N ILE A 32 8.84 -4.37 -1.25
CA ILE A 32 8.03 -4.79 -2.38
C ILE A 32 8.21 -6.29 -2.61
N LEU A 33 7.16 -6.93 -3.07
CA LEU A 33 7.20 -8.35 -3.43
C LEU A 33 6.39 -8.52 -4.70
N PRO A 34 7.04 -8.47 -5.87
CA PRO A 34 6.34 -8.59 -7.15
C PRO A 34 5.78 -9.98 -7.38
N PHE A 35 4.74 -10.07 -8.19
CA PHE A 35 4.15 -11.34 -8.56
C PHE A 35 3.86 -11.33 -10.06
N ASP A 36 4.41 -12.28 -10.81
CA ASP A 36 4.13 -12.39 -12.23
C ASP A 36 4.10 -13.86 -12.61
N GLU A 37 3.96 -14.15 -13.90
CA GLU A 37 3.82 -15.53 -14.35
C GLU A 37 5.07 -16.35 -14.13
N ALA A 38 6.24 -15.72 -13.95
CA ALA A 38 7.47 -16.44 -13.70
C ALA A 38 7.73 -16.63 -12.21
N THR A 39 6.88 -16.12 -11.33
CA THR A 39 7.09 -16.20 -9.90
C THR A 39 6.89 -17.63 -9.41
N ASN A 40 7.84 -18.12 -8.60
CA ASN A 40 7.70 -19.41 -7.97
C ASN A 40 6.74 -19.24 -6.79
N LEU A 41 5.60 -19.96 -6.84
CA LEU A 41 4.56 -19.76 -5.83
C LEU A 41 4.98 -20.17 -4.43
N GLU A 42 5.82 -21.21 -4.30
CA GLU A 42 6.27 -21.61 -2.96
C GLU A 42 7.18 -20.56 -2.35
N GLU A 43 8.09 -20.01 -3.13
CA GLU A 43 8.98 -18.97 -2.63
C GLU A 43 8.20 -17.68 -2.33
N TYR A 44 7.23 -17.36 -3.16
CA TYR A 44 6.40 -16.20 -2.94
C TYR A 44 5.64 -16.34 -1.61
N GLN A 45 5.02 -17.50 -1.37
CA GLN A 45 4.29 -17.72 -0.13
C GLN A 45 5.23 -17.69 1.06
N LYS A 46 6.45 -18.24 0.91
CA LYS A 46 7.42 -18.23 1.98
C LYS A 46 7.80 -16.79 2.34
N SER A 47 7.98 -15.94 1.35
CA SER A 47 8.30 -14.53 1.60
C SER A 47 7.18 -13.84 2.36
N LEU A 48 5.92 -14.12 2.02
CA LEU A 48 4.79 -13.53 2.73
C LEU A 48 4.74 -14.05 4.18
N VAL A 49 4.98 -15.35 4.39
CA VAL A 49 4.98 -15.90 5.73
C VAL A 49 6.09 -15.28 6.56
N GLU A 50 7.26 -15.07 5.96
CA GLU A 50 8.37 -14.44 6.67
C GLU A 50 8.03 -13.00 7.05
N PHE A 51 7.36 -12.28 6.16
CA PHE A 51 6.95 -10.91 6.47
C PHE A 51 5.97 -10.92 7.66
N CYS A 52 5.06 -11.87 7.71
CA CYS A 52 4.06 -11.93 8.75
C CYS A 52 4.59 -12.49 10.08
N ALA A 53 5.81 -13.02 10.09
CA ALA A 53 6.33 -13.66 11.29
C ALA A 53 6.70 -12.65 12.37
N GLY A 54 6.68 -13.09 13.60
CA GLY A 54 7.07 -12.25 14.73
C GLY A 54 5.91 -11.43 15.28
N ASP A 55 6.25 -10.56 16.21
CA ASP A 55 5.24 -9.81 16.94
C ASP A 55 5.08 -8.38 16.43
N ASP A 56 5.90 -7.95 15.48
CA ASP A 56 5.81 -6.58 14.99
C ASP A 56 4.54 -6.39 14.17
N GLU A 57 3.94 -5.23 14.28
CA GLU A 57 2.81 -4.92 13.44
C GLU A 57 3.23 -4.75 12.00
N GLY A 58 2.41 -5.16 11.09
CA GLY A 58 2.71 -5.02 9.67
C GLY A 58 1.47 -4.85 8.83
N VAL A 59 1.65 -4.28 7.64
CA VAL A 59 0.57 -4.12 6.67
C VAL A 59 1.07 -4.55 5.30
N ILE A 60 0.25 -5.30 4.59
CA ILE A 60 0.53 -5.69 3.21
C ILE A 60 -0.50 -4.98 2.34
N PHE A 61 -0.01 -4.22 1.36
CA PHE A 61 -0.87 -3.51 0.43
C PHE A 61 -0.95 -4.33 -0.86
N THR A 62 -2.13 -4.84 -1.19
CA THR A 62 -2.31 -5.64 -2.40
C THR A 62 -3.18 -4.90 -3.41
N ASP A 63 -3.08 -5.29 -4.68
CA ASP A 63 -3.70 -4.54 -5.76
C ASP A 63 -5.15 -4.90 -6.03
N LEU A 64 -5.50 -6.17 -5.98
CA LEU A 64 -6.81 -6.60 -6.49
C LEU A 64 -7.46 -7.60 -5.55
N LEU A 65 -8.68 -7.32 -5.12
CA LEU A 65 -9.43 -8.23 -4.26
C LEU A 65 -9.59 -9.57 -4.96
N GLY A 66 -9.23 -10.63 -4.29
CA GLY A 66 -9.34 -11.97 -4.86
C GLY A 66 -8.20 -12.40 -5.76
N GLY A 67 -7.25 -11.50 -6.00
CA GLY A 67 -6.06 -11.89 -6.77
C GLY A 67 -5.11 -12.71 -5.94
N THR A 68 -4.15 -13.36 -6.59
CA THR A 68 -3.17 -14.20 -5.90
C THR A 68 -2.42 -13.45 -4.80
N PRO A 69 -1.93 -12.21 -5.02
CA PRO A 69 -1.27 -11.49 -3.94
C PRO A 69 -2.16 -11.31 -2.70
N PHE A 70 -3.44 -10.99 -2.90
CA PHE A 70 -4.36 -10.84 -1.78
C PHE A 70 -4.62 -12.19 -1.11
N ASN A 71 -4.95 -13.22 -1.90
CA ASN A 71 -5.32 -14.52 -1.34
C ASN A 71 -4.15 -15.14 -0.58
N LYS A 72 -2.95 -15.06 -1.13
CA LYS A 72 -1.77 -15.61 -0.47
C LYS A 72 -1.39 -14.82 0.77
N SER A 73 -1.63 -13.50 0.76
CA SER A 73 -1.38 -12.67 1.93
C SER A 73 -2.34 -13.04 3.06
N MET A 74 -3.60 -13.29 2.73
CA MET A 74 -4.59 -13.67 3.74
C MET A 74 -4.23 -15.02 4.36
N ILE A 75 -3.71 -15.96 3.57
CA ILE A 75 -3.27 -17.23 4.10
C ILE A 75 -2.05 -17.02 5.01
N ALA A 76 -1.11 -16.19 4.59
CA ALA A 76 0.12 -15.97 5.36
C ALA A 76 -0.15 -15.30 6.70
N LYS A 77 -1.20 -14.48 6.77
CA LYS A 77 -1.48 -13.77 8.02
C LYS A 77 -2.38 -14.58 8.95
N GLU A 78 -2.85 -15.73 8.55
CA GLU A 78 -3.84 -16.46 9.34
C GLU A 78 -3.39 -16.61 10.80
N GLY A 79 -4.26 -16.28 11.73
CA GLY A 79 -3.93 -16.35 13.14
C GLY A 79 -3.08 -15.22 13.68
N ARG A 80 -2.77 -14.21 12.85
CA ARG A 80 -1.92 -13.13 13.30
C ARG A 80 -2.69 -11.83 13.27
N GLU A 81 -3.09 -11.35 14.44
CA GLU A 81 -3.88 -10.11 14.52
C GLU A 81 -3.01 -8.87 14.35
N ASN A 82 -1.69 -9.03 14.40
CA ASN A 82 -0.78 -7.91 14.22
C ASN A 82 -0.49 -7.59 12.76
N ILE A 83 -1.04 -8.36 11.82
CA ILE A 83 -0.82 -8.15 10.39
C ILE A 83 -2.14 -7.73 9.74
N HIS A 84 -2.08 -6.69 8.93
CA HIS A 84 -3.25 -6.12 8.27
C HIS A 84 -3.06 -6.19 6.76
N ILE A 85 -4.13 -6.47 6.02
CA ILE A 85 -4.04 -6.60 4.57
C ILE A 85 -4.99 -5.60 3.93
N PHE A 86 -4.45 -4.72 3.10
CA PHE A 86 -5.28 -3.87 2.25
C PHE A 86 -5.37 -4.48 0.86
N THR A 87 -6.48 -4.26 0.18
CA THR A 87 -6.60 -4.56 -1.23
C THR A 87 -7.19 -3.34 -1.93
N GLY A 88 -7.12 -3.28 -3.23
CA GLY A 88 -7.54 -2.09 -3.95
C GLY A 88 -6.61 -0.91 -3.70
N THR A 89 -5.35 -1.20 -3.41
CA THR A 89 -4.39 -0.17 -3.07
C THR A 89 -4.24 0.86 -4.19
N ASN A 90 -4.30 2.11 -3.81
CA ASN A 90 -4.06 3.20 -4.76
C ASN A 90 -3.03 4.15 -4.15
N LEU A 91 -2.57 5.10 -4.94
CA LEU A 91 -1.52 6.00 -4.52
C LEU A 91 -1.92 6.88 -3.32
N PRO A 92 -3.13 7.44 -3.29
CA PRO A 92 -3.54 8.23 -2.11
C PRO A 92 -3.48 7.42 -0.81
N MET A 93 -3.82 6.12 -0.85
CA MET A 93 -3.72 5.25 0.32
C MET A 93 -2.29 5.21 0.85
N LEU A 94 -1.34 4.98 -0.05
CA LEU A 94 0.06 4.85 0.36
C LEU A 94 0.64 6.16 0.85
N ILE A 95 0.30 7.26 0.20
CA ILE A 95 0.79 8.58 0.61
C ILE A 95 0.27 8.91 2.00
N GLU A 96 -1.02 8.63 2.26
CA GLU A 96 -1.59 8.92 3.57
C GLU A 96 -0.94 8.04 4.64
N PHE A 97 -0.75 6.75 4.34
CA PHE A 97 -0.12 5.84 5.29
C PHE A 97 1.27 6.33 5.67
N ILE A 98 2.08 6.71 4.67
CA ILE A 98 3.44 7.18 4.90
C ILE A 98 3.42 8.50 5.69
N SER A 99 2.50 9.41 5.36
CA SER A 99 2.40 10.68 6.05
C SER A 99 2.07 10.47 7.53
N GLN A 100 1.15 9.55 7.82
CA GLN A 100 0.80 9.25 9.20
C GLN A 100 1.97 8.59 9.94
N ALA A 101 2.73 7.75 9.26
CA ALA A 101 3.91 7.14 9.87
C ALA A 101 4.96 8.19 10.20
N MET A 102 5.13 9.17 9.33
CA MET A 102 6.15 10.19 9.52
C MET A 102 5.84 11.09 10.72
N ILE A 103 4.58 11.30 11.03
CA ILE A 103 4.23 12.12 12.19
C ILE A 103 4.00 11.27 13.44
N GLY A 104 4.25 9.97 13.36
CA GLY A 104 4.20 9.10 14.53
C GLY A 104 2.81 8.69 14.98
N SER A 105 1.84 8.67 14.07
CA SER A 105 0.48 8.28 14.42
C SER A 105 0.42 6.82 14.88
N GLU A 106 -0.57 6.50 15.70
CA GLU A 106 -0.77 5.13 16.14
C GLU A 106 -1.37 4.30 15.03
N SER A 107 -1.12 3.01 15.06
CA SER A 107 -1.49 2.11 13.97
C SER A 107 -2.97 2.15 13.59
N PRO A 108 -3.91 2.11 14.53
CA PRO A 108 -5.31 2.16 14.11
C PRO A 108 -5.65 3.43 13.31
N LEU A 109 -5.07 4.57 13.73
CA LEU A 109 -5.32 5.81 13.02
C LEU A 109 -4.68 5.78 11.66
N MET A 110 -3.46 5.25 11.52
CA MET A 110 -2.79 5.16 10.23
C MET A 110 -3.63 4.35 9.25
N LEU A 111 -4.16 3.21 9.70
CA LEU A 111 -4.94 2.34 8.83
C LEU A 111 -6.27 2.98 8.44
N ASP A 112 -6.95 3.61 9.39
CA ASP A 112 -8.22 4.27 9.11
C ASP A 112 -8.04 5.43 8.14
N MET A 113 -7.01 6.24 8.33
CA MET A 113 -6.76 7.39 7.46
C MET A 113 -6.39 6.92 6.05
N ALA A 114 -5.57 5.88 5.95
CA ALA A 114 -5.20 5.36 4.65
C ALA A 114 -6.43 4.86 3.89
N SER A 115 -7.34 4.17 4.58
CA SER A 115 -8.56 3.66 3.96
C SER A 115 -9.46 4.82 3.51
N SER A 116 -9.65 5.82 4.37
CA SER A 116 -10.51 6.94 4.02
C SER A 116 -9.98 7.75 2.85
N THR A 117 -8.69 8.05 2.89
CA THR A 117 -8.06 8.83 1.82
C THR A 117 -8.07 8.08 0.50
N ALA A 118 -7.90 6.75 0.55
CA ALA A 118 -7.98 5.94 -0.65
C ALA A 118 -9.34 6.06 -1.32
N LYS A 119 -10.40 6.00 -0.51
CA LYS A 119 -11.76 6.06 -1.05
C LYS A 119 -12.07 7.44 -1.59
N GLU A 120 -11.61 8.48 -0.91
CA GLU A 120 -11.85 9.85 -1.35
C GLU A 120 -11.09 10.19 -2.63
N GLY A 121 -10.06 9.44 -2.94
CA GLY A 121 -9.30 9.66 -4.16
C GLY A 121 -9.97 9.15 -5.42
N ILE A 122 -11.11 8.44 -5.28
CA ILE A 122 -11.79 7.89 -6.45
C ILE A 122 -12.90 8.86 -6.81
N THR A 123 -12.70 9.64 -7.87
CA THR A 123 -13.68 10.64 -8.30
C THR A 123 -13.85 10.57 -9.81
N LEU A 124 -14.98 11.09 -10.29
CA LEU A 124 -15.24 11.21 -11.71
C LEU A 124 -15.55 12.65 -12.00
N ASP A 125 -14.73 13.27 -12.84
CA ASP A 125 -14.98 14.65 -13.32
C ASP A 125 -15.24 15.64 -12.18
N LEU A 126 -14.39 15.55 -11.13
CA LEU A 126 -14.56 16.40 -9.99
C LEU A 126 -14.23 17.85 -10.34
N ALA A 127 -15.15 18.76 -10.05
CA ALA A 127 -14.92 20.19 -10.22
C ALA A 127 -14.88 20.80 -8.85
N LEU A 128 -13.78 21.45 -8.49
CA LEU A 128 -13.61 22.01 -7.18
C LEU A 128 -14.20 23.39 -7.15
N GLY A 129 -15.16 23.64 -6.32
CA GLY A 129 -15.77 24.96 -6.21
C GLY A 129 -16.48 25.39 -7.47
N GLY A 130 -16.92 24.43 -8.26
CA GLY A 130 -17.62 24.80 -9.47
C GLY A 130 -16.72 25.11 -10.64
N LYS A 131 -15.41 24.96 -10.50
CA LYS A 131 -14.53 25.17 -11.62
C LYS A 131 -13.30 24.28 -11.42
N VAL A 132 -12.66 23.95 -12.51
CA VAL A 132 -11.48 23.14 -12.46
C VAL A 132 -10.35 23.97 -11.91
N GLN A 133 -9.62 23.43 -10.93
CA GLN A 133 -8.52 24.14 -10.39
C GLN A 133 -7.32 23.92 -11.23
N GLU A 134 -6.63 24.99 -11.58
CA GLU A 134 -5.49 24.81 -12.37
C GLU A 134 -4.32 24.67 -11.54
N ASP A 135 -3.42 23.89 -11.82
CA ASP A 135 -2.37 23.61 -10.96
C ASP A 135 -1.15 23.97 -11.61
N GLU A 136 -1.11 25.07 -12.12
CA GLU A 136 -0.06 25.39 -12.89
C GLU A 136 1.14 25.38 -12.19
N GLU A 137 1.14 25.67 -11.06
CA GLU A 137 2.33 25.70 -10.44
C GLU A 137 2.58 24.50 -9.86
N SER A 138 1.96 23.61 -9.91
CA SER A 138 2.19 22.58 -9.16
C SER A 138 3.21 21.83 -9.54
N ASP A 139 3.82 21.94 -9.83
CA ASP A 139 4.83 21.35 -9.98
C ASP A 139 5.07 20.39 -9.17
N GLY A 140 4.63 20.33 -8.41
CA GLY A 140 5.02 19.51 -7.56
C GLY A 140 4.67 18.19 -7.74
N ILE A 141 3.88 17.85 -8.27
CA ILE A 141 3.55 16.50 -8.35
C ILE A 141 3.28 16.11 -9.76
#